data_c608fc1bcb311aa9043f4454ef01ab6f
#
_entry.id   c608fc1bcb311aa9043f4454ef01ab6f
#
_cell.length_a   1.000
_cell.length_b   1.000
_cell.length_c   1.000
_cell.angle_alpha   90.00
_cell.angle_beta   90.00
_cell.angle_gamma   90.00
#
_symmetry.space_group_name_H-M   'P 1'
#
loop_
_entity.id
_entity.type
_entity.pdbx_description
1 polymer ?
#
loop_
_entity_poly.entity_id
_entity_poly.type
_entity_poly.pdbx_seq_one_letter_code
_entity_poly.pdbx_strand_id
1 'polypeptide(L)'
;MLFRSSTSQHHTISTPHHLNITTPHIMPDFRDITVSQSVRFCDGSHIGNDILLLDEVAKIPIPREPRRMQCLLLAMCLRGTVSYYVDSVKHKVEPGDLIIINQGRSVYNCTLSPDCRGIGILVDYKFFNETIKSVHELSSLFLFARNHPVFRLPKERADFIHETFFRMKTKIDEPENRFRREMVQAMFLAMAYELSNVIYSVQAQNESCNTRAEEIFTQFIKLVEKHFRSERRVGWYSEQLCISPKYLSETIKAVSKRTPNEWIDSYVTIELRMLLRNTQKSIKEIAQELNFSNQSFLGKYFKEHTGMSPSEYRRS
;
A
#
# COMPACT_ATOMS: atom_id res chain seq x y z
N MET A 1 34.16 9.07 82.50
CA MET A 1 35.24 8.49 81.64
C MET A 1 34.60 7.91 80.43
N LEU A 2 34.72 8.64 79.27
CA LEU A 2 35.39 8.16 78.06
C LEU A 2 34.61 7.05 77.32
N PHE A 3 34.24 7.10 76.06
CA PHE A 3 34.73 7.80 74.85
C PHE A 3 33.61 7.93 73.83
N ARG A 4 33.60 9.02 73.12
CA ARG A 4 32.82 9.22 71.89
C ARG A 4 33.46 8.44 70.74
N SER A 5 32.65 7.83 69.90
CA SER A 5 33.01 7.56 68.48
C SER A 5 31.91 7.99 67.56
N SER A 6 32.25 8.98 66.80
CA SER A 6 31.44 9.55 65.70
C SER A 6 31.47 8.60 64.50
N THR A 7 30.30 8.20 64.03
CA THR A 7 30.16 7.47 62.77
C THR A 7 29.68 8.44 61.66
N SER A 8 30.57 8.66 60.74
CA SER A 8 30.35 9.45 59.54
C SER A 8 29.33 8.76 58.62
N GLN A 9 28.22 9.44 58.32
CA GLN A 9 27.27 8.98 57.30
C GLN A 9 27.81 9.39 55.93
N HIS A 10 28.19 8.41 55.12
CA HIS A 10 28.43 8.60 53.70
C HIS A 10 27.09 8.68 52.98
N HIS A 11 26.76 9.85 52.46
CA HIS A 11 25.74 10.04 51.44
C HIS A 11 26.22 9.45 50.10
N THR A 12 25.68 8.30 49.75
CA THR A 12 25.82 7.74 48.41
C THR A 12 24.92 8.52 47.46
N ILE A 13 25.53 9.32 46.59
CA ILE A 13 24.89 9.99 45.50
C ILE A 13 24.51 8.92 44.48
N SER A 14 23.19 8.70 44.32
CA SER A 14 22.62 7.82 43.31
C SER A 14 22.83 8.45 41.92
N THR A 15 23.65 7.83 41.10
CA THR A 15 23.82 8.17 39.69
C THR A 15 22.51 7.93 38.91
N PRO A 16 22.11 8.82 38.04
CA PRO A 16 20.90 8.61 37.23
C PRO A 16 21.11 7.43 36.29
N HIS A 17 20.14 6.53 36.29
CA HIS A 17 20.04 5.44 35.34
C HIS A 17 20.12 5.99 33.90
N HIS A 18 21.19 5.64 33.21
CA HIS A 18 21.28 5.76 31.76
C HIS A 18 20.10 5.01 31.15
N LEU A 19 19.19 5.76 30.51
CA LEU A 19 18.23 5.22 29.59
C LEU A 19 18.99 4.41 28.53
N ASN A 20 18.84 3.11 28.59
CA ASN A 20 19.26 2.21 27.52
C ASN A 20 18.56 2.63 26.25
N ILE A 21 19.27 3.37 25.40
CA ILE A 21 18.90 3.56 24.00
C ILE A 21 18.95 2.17 23.38
N THR A 22 17.79 1.56 23.21
CA THR A 22 17.62 0.29 22.54
C THR A 22 18.33 0.37 21.18
N THR A 23 19.33 -0.45 21.01
CA THR A 23 20.04 -0.69 19.75
C THR A 23 19.00 -0.90 18.66
N PRO A 24 19.10 -0.21 17.52
CA PRO A 24 18.18 -0.45 16.42
C PRO A 24 18.30 -1.92 16.02
N HIS A 25 17.18 -2.65 16.10
CA HIS A 25 17.11 -4.01 15.58
C HIS A 25 17.50 -3.96 14.11
N ILE A 26 18.71 -4.45 13.79
CA ILE A 26 19.16 -4.61 12.42
C ILE A 26 18.26 -5.69 11.80
N MET A 27 17.40 -5.29 10.87
CA MET A 27 16.65 -6.26 10.08
C MET A 27 17.61 -7.24 9.40
N PRO A 28 17.33 -8.54 9.45
CA PRO A 28 18.05 -9.51 8.62
C PRO A 28 17.98 -9.09 7.16
N ASP A 29 18.96 -9.47 6.37
CA ASP A 29 19.12 -9.10 4.96
C ASP A 29 18.05 -9.74 4.06
N PHE A 30 16.79 -9.31 4.24
CA PHE A 30 15.68 -9.70 3.37
C PHE A 30 15.55 -8.71 2.22
N ARG A 31 15.52 -9.20 1.00
CA ARG A 31 15.31 -8.38 -0.21
C ARG A 31 13.89 -7.82 -0.30
N ASP A 32 12.92 -8.47 0.34
CA ASP A 32 11.49 -8.19 0.25
C ASP A 32 10.86 -7.92 1.63
N ILE A 33 9.78 -7.13 1.65
CA ILE A 33 8.94 -6.91 2.83
C ILE A 33 7.62 -7.66 2.63
N THR A 34 7.37 -8.68 3.46
CA THR A 34 6.14 -9.47 3.47
C THR A 34 5.46 -9.39 4.84
N VAL A 35 4.15 -9.68 4.93
CA VAL A 35 3.46 -9.79 6.22
C VAL A 35 4.11 -10.86 7.10
N SER A 36 4.41 -12.03 6.55
CA SER A 36 5.00 -13.15 7.31
C SER A 36 6.37 -12.85 7.91
N GLN A 37 7.19 -12.05 7.22
CA GLN A 37 8.47 -11.58 7.77
C GLN A 37 8.22 -10.51 8.84
N SER A 38 7.32 -9.55 8.56
CA SER A 38 7.05 -8.44 9.48
C SER A 38 6.48 -8.92 10.81
N VAL A 39 5.62 -9.94 10.83
CA VAL A 39 5.10 -10.58 12.07
C VAL A 39 6.22 -11.12 12.97
N ARG A 40 7.35 -11.55 12.41
CA ARG A 40 8.48 -12.07 13.18
C ARG A 40 9.33 -10.99 13.87
N PHE A 41 9.29 -9.77 13.37
CA PHE A 41 10.17 -8.67 13.80
C PHE A 41 9.44 -7.47 14.39
N CYS A 42 8.13 -7.39 14.17
CA CYS A 42 7.31 -6.30 14.70
C CYS A 42 6.36 -6.84 15.76
N ASP A 43 6.30 -6.14 16.87
CA ASP A 43 5.29 -6.37 17.90
C ASP A 43 3.98 -5.71 17.42
N GLY A 44 3.01 -6.53 16.99
CA GLY A 44 1.76 -6.07 16.44
C GLY A 44 0.69 -7.16 16.44
N SER A 45 -0.57 -6.74 16.36
CA SER A 45 -1.73 -7.64 16.30
C SER A 45 -1.88 -8.22 14.90
N HIS A 46 -1.97 -9.54 14.76
CA HIS A 46 -2.01 -10.18 13.45
C HIS A 46 -2.94 -11.38 13.36
N ILE A 47 -3.40 -11.70 12.16
CA ILE A 47 -4.08 -12.96 11.81
C ILE A 47 -3.17 -13.74 10.87
N GLY A 48 -2.44 -14.73 11.41
CA GLY A 48 -1.49 -15.51 10.64
C GLY A 48 -0.55 -14.62 9.82
N ASN A 49 -0.52 -14.86 8.50
CA ASN A 49 0.22 -14.06 7.54
C ASN A 49 -0.69 -13.16 6.67
N ASP A 50 -1.97 -13.06 7.02
CA ASP A 50 -2.97 -12.34 6.23
C ASP A 50 -2.88 -10.82 6.44
N ILE A 51 -2.81 -10.40 7.70
CA ILE A 51 -2.81 -8.98 8.09
C ILE A 51 -2.00 -8.78 9.37
N LEU A 52 -1.28 -7.68 9.46
CA LEU A 52 -0.55 -7.21 10.63
C LEU A 52 -0.89 -5.74 10.90
N LEU A 53 -1.33 -5.45 12.11
CA LEU A 53 -1.61 -4.10 12.60
C LEU A 53 -0.50 -3.64 13.54
N LEU A 54 -0.02 -2.42 13.31
CA LEU A 54 1.08 -1.79 14.04
C LEU A 54 0.58 -0.45 14.60
N ASP A 55 0.49 -0.32 15.90
CA ASP A 55 0.06 0.90 16.61
C ASP A 55 1.23 1.80 17.01
N GLU A 56 2.46 1.32 16.85
CA GLU A 56 3.68 2.08 17.07
C GLU A 56 4.62 2.01 15.86
N VAL A 57 4.29 2.77 14.79
CA VAL A 57 5.12 2.78 13.56
C VAL A 57 6.57 3.20 13.82
N ALA A 58 6.84 3.92 14.90
CA ALA A 58 8.21 4.28 15.29
C ALA A 58 9.07 3.06 15.66
N LYS A 59 8.47 1.96 16.05
CA LYS A 59 9.15 0.69 16.37
C LYS A 59 9.36 -0.22 15.16
N ILE A 60 8.80 0.13 14.00
CA ILE A 60 8.99 -0.66 12.78
C ILE A 60 10.45 -0.55 12.35
N PRO A 61 11.17 -1.67 12.21
CA PRO A 61 12.51 -1.65 11.67
C PRO A 61 12.45 -1.26 10.19
N ILE A 62 12.90 -0.04 9.89
CA ILE A 62 12.83 0.50 8.54
C ILE A 62 14.15 0.26 7.83
N PRO A 63 14.15 -0.36 6.64
CA PRO A 63 15.35 -0.63 5.91
C PRO A 63 16.05 0.65 5.45
N ARG A 64 17.36 0.72 5.65
CA ARG A 64 18.20 1.78 5.05
C ARG A 64 18.39 1.54 3.55
N GLU A 65 18.46 0.28 3.15
CA GLU A 65 18.62 -0.15 1.76
C GLU A 65 17.25 -0.36 1.08
N PRO A 66 17.18 -0.20 -0.25
CA PRO A 66 15.93 -0.43 -0.99
C PRO A 66 15.41 -1.86 -0.81
N ARG A 67 14.15 -1.97 -0.37
CA ARG A 67 13.43 -3.24 -0.24
C ARG A 67 12.12 -3.19 -0.99
N ARG A 68 11.78 -4.30 -1.62
CA ARG A 68 10.55 -4.40 -2.40
C ARG A 68 9.39 -4.82 -1.51
N MET A 69 8.31 -4.06 -1.58
CA MET A 69 7.05 -4.43 -0.93
C MET A 69 6.42 -5.63 -1.63
N GLN A 70 6.13 -6.69 -0.90
CA GLN A 70 5.36 -7.85 -1.36
C GLN A 70 3.97 -7.92 -0.72
N CYS A 71 3.61 -6.90 0.04
CA CYS A 71 2.32 -6.70 0.65
C CYS A 71 1.84 -5.26 0.41
N LEU A 72 0.57 -5.00 0.71
CA LEU A 72 0.03 -3.65 0.77
C LEU A 72 0.37 -3.04 2.13
N LEU A 73 0.90 -1.82 2.15
CA LEU A 73 1.03 -1.01 3.36
C LEU A 73 0.01 0.13 3.31
N LEU A 74 -0.78 0.24 4.36
CA LEU A 74 -1.56 1.43 4.73
C LEU A 74 -0.98 1.97 6.03
N ALA A 75 -0.61 3.24 6.10
CA ALA A 75 -0.14 3.83 7.34
C ALA A 75 -0.64 5.28 7.46
N MET A 76 -0.94 5.72 8.68
CA MET A 76 -1.38 7.08 8.95
C MET A 76 -0.48 7.72 10.00
N CYS A 77 0.01 8.92 9.70
CA CYS A 77 0.75 9.74 10.63
C CYS A 77 -0.21 10.44 11.58
N LEU A 78 -0.02 10.25 12.89
CA LEU A 78 -0.84 10.88 13.93
C LEU A 78 -0.13 12.08 14.55
N ARG A 79 1.20 12.03 14.68
CA ARG A 79 2.04 13.08 15.24
C ARG A 79 3.45 13.01 14.67
N GLY A 80 4.14 14.14 14.65
CA GLY A 80 5.51 14.25 14.13
C GLY A 80 5.56 14.19 12.62
N THR A 81 6.70 13.82 12.06
CA THR A 81 6.91 13.75 10.62
C THR A 81 7.68 12.48 10.23
N VAL A 82 7.41 12.00 9.02
CA VAL A 82 8.11 10.87 8.39
C VAL A 82 8.64 11.31 7.04
N SER A 83 9.88 10.93 6.70
CA SER A 83 10.40 11.07 5.34
C SER A 83 10.90 9.71 4.87
N TYR A 84 10.58 9.33 3.64
CA TYR A 84 11.01 8.06 3.05
C TYR A 84 11.06 8.14 1.53
N TYR A 85 11.66 7.16 0.90
CA TYR A 85 11.70 7.05 -0.56
C TYR A 85 10.83 5.90 -1.05
N VAL A 86 10.06 6.16 -2.10
CA VAL A 86 9.38 5.14 -2.91
C VAL A 86 9.86 5.26 -4.34
N ASP A 87 10.43 4.19 -4.89
CA ASP A 87 10.98 4.16 -6.26
C ASP A 87 11.80 5.40 -6.62
N SER A 88 12.71 5.78 -5.73
CA SER A 88 13.62 6.93 -5.87
C SER A 88 12.98 8.32 -5.70
N VAL A 89 11.67 8.41 -5.42
CA VAL A 89 10.99 9.68 -5.11
C VAL A 89 10.91 9.84 -3.59
N LYS A 90 11.38 10.99 -3.09
CA LYS A 90 11.30 11.33 -1.67
C LYS A 90 9.90 11.85 -1.33
N HIS A 91 9.32 11.29 -0.28
CA HIS A 91 8.04 11.72 0.27
C HIS A 91 8.23 12.25 1.70
N LYS A 92 7.47 13.29 2.04
CA LYS A 92 7.34 13.82 3.40
C LYS A 92 5.90 13.58 3.85
N VAL A 93 5.73 13.14 5.07
CA VAL A 93 4.44 12.81 5.69
C VAL A 93 4.28 13.65 6.94
N GLU A 94 3.12 14.23 7.11
CA GLU A 94 2.73 15.07 8.23
C GLU A 94 1.50 14.49 8.94
N PRO A 95 1.14 14.98 10.15
CA PRO A 95 -0.04 14.51 10.85
C PRO A 95 -1.33 14.65 10.01
N GLY A 96 -2.10 13.58 9.92
CA GLY A 96 -3.31 13.48 9.10
C GLY A 96 -3.06 12.98 7.66
N ASP A 97 -1.80 12.74 7.29
CA ASP A 97 -1.50 12.11 6.00
C ASP A 97 -1.63 10.59 6.08
N LEU A 98 -2.21 10.01 5.05
CA LEU A 98 -2.26 8.58 4.80
C LEU A 98 -1.18 8.20 3.79
N ILE A 99 -0.50 7.10 4.06
CA ILE A 99 0.48 6.44 3.19
C ILE A 99 -0.17 5.18 2.62
N ILE A 100 -0.10 4.98 1.31
CA ILE A 100 -0.47 3.73 0.65
C ILE A 100 0.68 3.28 -0.23
N ILE A 101 1.28 2.13 0.08
CA ILE A 101 2.36 1.55 -0.72
C ILE A 101 1.95 0.17 -1.19
N ASN A 102 1.84 0.02 -2.50
CA ASN A 102 1.43 -1.20 -3.17
C ASN A 102 2.60 -2.19 -3.35
N GLN A 103 2.24 -3.44 -3.64
CA GLN A 103 3.19 -4.49 -4.03
C GLN A 103 4.05 -4.06 -5.23
N GLY A 104 5.32 -4.48 -5.20
CA GLY A 104 6.29 -4.25 -6.25
C GLY A 104 7.04 -2.92 -6.14
N ARG A 105 6.63 -2.03 -5.23
CA ARG A 105 7.31 -0.75 -4.97
C ARG A 105 8.54 -0.96 -4.10
N SER A 106 9.58 -0.19 -4.36
CA SER A 106 10.80 -0.16 -3.56
C SER A 106 10.73 0.93 -2.50
N VAL A 107 10.95 0.57 -1.23
CA VAL A 107 10.91 1.49 -0.08
C VAL A 107 12.23 1.48 0.65
N TYR A 108 12.74 2.65 1.03
CA TYR A 108 14.01 2.75 1.75
C TYR A 108 14.20 4.12 2.42
N ASN A 109 15.24 4.19 3.26
CA ASN A 109 15.76 5.40 3.87
C ASN A 109 14.69 6.25 4.58
N CYS A 110 13.89 5.59 5.42
CA CYS A 110 12.89 6.26 6.21
C CYS A 110 13.51 6.93 7.44
N THR A 111 13.10 8.15 7.69
CA THR A 111 13.51 8.96 8.85
C THR A 111 12.27 9.44 9.57
N LEU A 112 12.25 9.28 10.88
CA LEU A 112 11.15 9.66 11.76
C LEU A 112 11.58 10.80 12.67
N SER A 113 10.69 11.77 12.92
CA SER A 113 10.93 12.73 14.01
C SER A 113 10.84 12.03 15.38
N PRO A 114 11.52 12.55 16.43
CA PRO A 114 11.54 11.92 17.75
C PRO A 114 10.15 11.75 18.40
N ASP A 115 9.21 12.60 18.03
CA ASP A 115 7.83 12.59 18.51
C ASP A 115 6.87 11.87 17.57
N CYS A 116 7.38 11.17 16.54
CA CYS A 116 6.56 10.47 15.56
C CYS A 116 5.65 9.43 16.22
N ARG A 117 4.36 9.49 15.89
CA ARG A 117 3.34 8.51 16.23
C ARG A 117 2.51 8.22 14.99
N GLY A 118 2.11 6.99 14.83
CA GLY A 118 1.29 6.59 13.71
C GLY A 118 0.80 5.16 13.85
N ILE A 119 -0.12 4.79 12.99
CA ILE A 119 -0.65 3.44 12.87
C ILE A 119 -0.32 2.90 11.48
N GLY A 120 -0.15 1.57 11.38
CA GLY A 120 0.17 0.91 10.11
C GLY A 120 -0.53 -0.43 9.99
N ILE A 121 -0.92 -0.77 8.78
CA ILE A 121 -1.53 -2.05 8.42
C ILE A 121 -0.74 -2.63 7.26
N LEU A 122 -0.18 -3.81 7.45
CA LEU A 122 0.38 -4.63 6.37
C LEU A 122 -0.63 -5.70 6.00
N VAL A 123 -0.95 -5.80 4.73
CA VAL A 123 -1.97 -6.73 4.23
C VAL A 123 -1.37 -7.60 3.14
N ASP A 124 -1.47 -8.93 3.31
CA ASP A 124 -1.09 -9.87 2.27
C ASP A 124 -2.02 -9.76 1.06
N TYR A 125 -1.47 -9.89 -0.15
CA TYR A 125 -2.25 -9.71 -1.38
C TYR A 125 -3.32 -10.77 -1.60
N LYS A 126 -3.14 -11.97 -1.07
CA LYS A 126 -4.20 -13.00 -1.14
C LYS A 126 -5.39 -12.58 -0.29
N PHE A 127 -5.13 -12.22 0.98
CA PHE A 127 -6.17 -11.72 1.88
C PHE A 127 -6.86 -10.47 1.33
N PHE A 128 -6.07 -9.53 0.80
CA PHE A 128 -6.58 -8.34 0.15
C PHE A 128 -7.53 -8.67 -1.01
N ASN A 129 -7.09 -9.51 -1.96
CA ASN A 129 -7.90 -9.89 -3.11
C ASN A 129 -9.16 -10.67 -2.72
N GLU A 130 -9.09 -11.54 -1.70
CA GLU A 130 -10.26 -12.21 -1.14
C GLU A 130 -11.28 -11.21 -0.59
N THR A 131 -10.80 -10.17 0.09
CA THR A 131 -11.62 -9.15 0.71
C THR A 131 -12.33 -8.26 -0.31
N ILE A 132 -11.63 -7.84 -1.36
CA ILE A 132 -12.18 -6.92 -2.38
C ILE A 132 -12.79 -7.62 -3.60
N LYS A 133 -12.90 -8.94 -3.59
CA LYS A 133 -13.34 -9.76 -4.74
C LYS A 133 -14.64 -9.32 -5.38
N SER A 134 -15.55 -8.76 -4.61
CA SER A 134 -16.86 -8.28 -5.08
C SER A 134 -16.88 -6.81 -5.51
N VAL A 135 -15.75 -6.09 -5.43
CA VAL A 135 -15.71 -4.64 -5.59
C VAL A 135 -14.77 -4.25 -6.72
N HIS A 136 -15.32 -4.10 -7.92
CA HIS A 136 -14.54 -3.71 -9.11
C HIS A 136 -13.98 -2.28 -9.03
N GLU A 137 -14.63 -1.41 -8.27
CA GLU A 137 -14.30 0.02 -8.18
C GLU A 137 -13.06 0.30 -7.30
N LEU A 138 -12.66 -0.64 -6.44
CA LEU A 138 -11.48 -0.46 -5.57
C LEU A 138 -10.14 -0.53 -6.34
N SER A 139 -10.13 -0.96 -7.59
CA SER A 139 -8.93 -0.92 -8.43
C SER A 139 -8.44 0.51 -8.68
N SER A 140 -9.36 1.48 -8.76
CA SER A 140 -9.02 2.91 -8.94
C SER A 140 -8.28 3.48 -7.72
N LEU A 141 -8.65 3.07 -6.50
CA LEU A 141 -7.95 3.42 -5.26
C LEU A 141 -6.47 3.06 -5.33
N PHE A 142 -6.17 1.82 -5.76
CA PHE A 142 -4.79 1.33 -5.81
C PHE A 142 -3.96 1.98 -6.91
N LEU A 143 -4.60 2.35 -7.98
CA LEU A 143 -3.94 3.06 -9.08
C LEU A 143 -3.68 4.53 -8.73
N PHE A 144 -4.63 5.19 -8.06
CA PHE A 144 -4.41 6.51 -7.50
C PHE A 144 -3.26 6.49 -6.49
N ALA A 145 -3.28 5.58 -5.54
CA ALA A 145 -2.24 5.43 -4.53
C ALA A 145 -0.85 5.12 -5.13
N ARG A 146 -0.79 4.50 -6.31
CA ARG A 146 0.47 4.27 -7.01
C ARG A 146 1.17 5.56 -7.41
N ASN A 147 0.42 6.59 -7.75
CA ASN A 147 0.96 7.90 -8.14
C ASN A 147 0.98 8.89 -6.99
N HIS A 148 0.12 8.70 -6.02
CA HIS A 148 -0.02 9.54 -4.83
C HIS A 148 0.13 8.66 -3.57
N PRO A 149 1.35 8.18 -3.28
CA PRO A 149 1.57 7.29 -2.15
C PRO A 149 1.38 7.99 -0.79
N VAL A 150 1.24 9.31 -0.78
CA VAL A 150 0.92 10.12 0.39
C VAL A 150 -0.17 11.12 0.00
N PHE A 151 -1.23 11.19 0.80
CA PHE A 151 -2.29 12.20 0.64
C PHE A 151 -2.95 12.53 1.98
N ARG A 152 -3.39 13.79 2.09
CA ARG A 152 -4.07 14.31 3.28
C ARG A 152 -5.50 13.79 3.37
N LEU A 153 -5.86 13.24 4.54
CA LEU A 153 -7.25 12.91 4.84
C LEU A 153 -7.97 14.10 5.49
N PRO A 154 -9.25 14.36 5.13
CA PRO A 154 -10.12 15.19 5.96
C PRO A 154 -10.20 14.62 7.38
N LYS A 155 -10.30 15.49 8.39
CA LYS A 155 -10.24 15.08 9.81
C LYS A 155 -11.22 13.97 10.14
N GLU A 156 -12.49 14.11 9.76
CA GLU A 156 -13.54 13.10 10.02
C GLU A 156 -13.17 11.72 9.43
N ARG A 157 -12.51 11.70 8.27
CA ARG A 157 -12.09 10.47 7.61
C ARG A 157 -10.85 9.87 8.30
N ALA A 158 -9.93 10.71 8.73
CA ALA A 158 -8.78 10.27 9.54
C ALA A 158 -9.25 9.66 10.86
N ASP A 159 -10.23 10.27 11.54
CA ASP A 159 -10.83 9.77 12.77
C ASP A 159 -11.52 8.40 12.54
N PHE A 160 -12.26 8.24 11.44
CA PHE A 160 -12.87 6.96 11.06
C PHE A 160 -11.83 5.86 10.83
N ILE A 161 -10.76 6.16 10.08
CA ILE A 161 -9.65 5.20 9.81
C ILE A 161 -8.99 4.79 11.13
N HIS A 162 -8.71 5.75 12.00
CA HIS A 162 -8.11 5.52 13.31
C HIS A 162 -9.01 4.63 14.18
N GLU A 163 -10.29 4.93 14.30
CA GLU A 163 -11.24 4.15 15.08
C GLU A 163 -11.39 2.72 14.52
N THR A 164 -11.52 2.59 13.21
CA THR A 164 -11.64 1.29 12.55
C THR A 164 -10.39 0.44 12.75
N PHE A 165 -9.20 1.05 12.73
CA PHE A 165 -7.94 0.38 13.03
C PHE A 165 -7.97 -0.26 14.43
N PHE A 166 -8.33 0.50 15.46
CA PHE A 166 -8.36 -0.03 16.84
C PHE A 166 -9.47 -1.04 17.05
N ARG A 167 -10.61 -0.90 16.38
CA ARG A 167 -11.66 -1.93 16.36
C ARG A 167 -11.17 -3.22 15.73
N MET A 168 -10.45 -3.16 14.61
CA MET A 168 -9.83 -4.34 14.01
C MET A 168 -8.80 -4.97 14.95
N LYS A 169 -7.94 -4.15 15.58
CA LYS A 169 -6.95 -4.61 16.54
C LYS A 169 -7.61 -5.40 17.68
N THR A 170 -8.65 -4.85 18.30
CA THR A 170 -9.42 -5.55 19.34
C THR A 170 -9.92 -6.90 18.85
N LYS A 171 -10.47 -6.98 17.63
CA LYS A 171 -10.99 -8.24 17.09
C LYS A 171 -9.89 -9.25 16.76
N ILE A 172 -8.71 -8.80 16.36
CA ILE A 172 -7.56 -9.66 16.14
C ILE A 172 -7.06 -10.26 17.48
N ASP A 173 -7.05 -9.45 18.52
CA ASP A 173 -6.56 -9.83 19.86
C ASP A 173 -7.58 -10.67 20.67
N GLU A 174 -8.75 -11.01 20.10
CA GLU A 174 -9.75 -11.94 20.66
C GLU A 174 -9.58 -13.36 20.07
N PRO A 175 -8.65 -14.22 20.55
CA PRO A 175 -8.35 -15.52 19.93
C PRO A 175 -9.54 -16.48 19.92
N GLU A 176 -10.43 -16.37 20.89
CA GLU A 176 -11.64 -17.20 21.01
C GLU A 176 -12.76 -16.82 20.03
N ASN A 177 -12.65 -15.69 19.36
CA ASN A 177 -13.66 -15.25 18.39
C ASN A 177 -13.52 -16.07 17.09
N ARG A 178 -14.48 -16.98 16.88
CA ARG A 178 -14.50 -17.87 15.71
C ARG A 178 -14.50 -17.12 14.37
N PHE A 179 -15.11 -15.94 14.32
CA PHE A 179 -15.29 -15.17 13.08
C PHE A 179 -14.37 -13.94 13.01
N ARG A 180 -13.27 -13.93 13.79
CA ARG A 180 -12.37 -12.76 13.85
C ARG A 180 -11.78 -12.38 12.50
N ARG A 181 -11.45 -13.37 11.65
CA ARG A 181 -10.89 -13.14 10.32
C ARG A 181 -11.90 -12.45 9.40
N GLU A 182 -13.14 -12.95 9.36
CA GLU A 182 -14.24 -12.42 8.57
C GLU A 182 -14.66 -11.04 9.05
N MET A 183 -14.67 -10.80 10.36
CA MET A 183 -14.94 -9.48 10.94
C MET A 183 -13.86 -8.46 10.53
N VAL A 184 -12.60 -8.83 10.58
CA VAL A 184 -11.49 -7.96 10.16
C VAL A 184 -11.55 -7.71 8.65
N GLN A 185 -11.90 -8.71 7.84
CA GLN A 185 -12.15 -8.50 6.40
C GLN A 185 -13.25 -7.49 6.14
N ALA A 186 -14.39 -7.60 6.83
CA ALA A 186 -15.51 -6.67 6.68
C ALA A 186 -15.13 -5.23 7.09
N MET A 187 -14.40 -5.08 8.19
CA MET A 187 -13.90 -3.76 8.65
C MET A 187 -12.87 -3.17 7.69
N PHE A 188 -11.96 -4.01 7.18
CA PHE A 188 -10.98 -3.57 6.19
C PHE A 188 -11.65 -3.15 4.88
N LEU A 189 -12.69 -3.88 4.44
CA LEU A 189 -13.49 -3.52 3.27
C LEU A 189 -14.20 -2.17 3.46
N ALA A 190 -14.83 -1.94 4.62
CA ALA A 190 -15.45 -0.66 4.94
C ALA A 190 -14.42 0.50 4.90
N MET A 191 -13.22 0.28 5.45
CA MET A 191 -12.11 1.24 5.38
C MET A 191 -11.70 1.52 3.93
N ALA A 192 -11.62 0.50 3.08
CA ALA A 192 -11.26 0.63 1.68
C ALA A 192 -12.31 1.45 0.89
N TYR A 193 -13.60 1.26 1.16
CA TYR A 193 -14.66 2.08 0.58
C TYR A 193 -14.56 3.54 1.01
N GLU A 194 -14.28 3.77 2.29
CA GLU A 194 -14.15 5.13 2.82
C GLU A 194 -12.96 5.87 2.18
N LEU A 195 -11.82 5.18 2.03
CA LEU A 195 -10.66 5.72 1.31
C LEU A 195 -10.97 5.99 -0.17
N SER A 196 -11.75 5.14 -0.81
CA SER A 196 -12.20 5.37 -2.19
C SER A 196 -13.06 6.64 -2.30
N ASN A 197 -14.00 6.85 -1.37
CA ASN A 197 -14.81 8.07 -1.34
C ASN A 197 -13.96 9.34 -1.22
N VAL A 198 -12.91 9.31 -0.36
CA VAL A 198 -11.99 10.44 -0.24
C VAL A 198 -11.27 10.72 -1.56
N ILE A 199 -10.79 9.68 -2.21
CA ILE A 199 -10.09 9.81 -3.49
C ILE A 199 -10.99 10.35 -4.58
N TYR A 200 -12.22 9.85 -4.69
CA TYR A 200 -13.21 10.39 -5.63
C TYR A 200 -13.51 11.86 -5.34
N SER A 201 -13.65 12.24 -4.06
CA SER A 201 -13.88 13.63 -3.67
C SER A 201 -12.69 14.55 -4.02
N VAL A 202 -11.45 14.09 -3.79
CA VAL A 202 -10.23 14.81 -4.16
C VAL A 202 -10.11 14.96 -5.66
N GLN A 203 -10.42 13.92 -6.42
CA GLN A 203 -10.44 13.97 -7.88
C GLN A 203 -11.50 14.95 -8.41
N ALA A 204 -12.72 14.90 -7.87
CA ALA A 204 -13.81 15.80 -8.24
C ALA A 204 -13.53 17.28 -7.89
N GLN A 205 -12.91 17.55 -6.76
CA GLN A 205 -12.50 18.91 -6.36
C GLN A 205 -11.36 19.46 -7.24
N ASN A 206 -10.46 18.59 -7.68
CA ASN A 206 -9.39 18.97 -8.59
C ASN A 206 -9.88 19.21 -10.04
N GLU A 207 -11.05 18.71 -10.42
CA GLU A 207 -11.66 19.00 -11.74
C GLU A 207 -11.89 20.51 -11.97
N SER A 208 -12.04 21.30 -10.92
CA SER A 208 -12.23 22.77 -11.05
C SER A 208 -10.94 23.59 -11.22
N CYS A 209 -9.77 22.98 -11.01
CA CYS A 209 -8.44 23.61 -11.13
C CYS A 209 -7.48 22.85 -12.05
N ASN A 210 -7.94 21.80 -12.72
CA ASN A 210 -7.08 20.96 -13.54
C ASN A 210 -6.62 21.68 -14.81
N THR A 211 -5.33 21.55 -15.09
CA THR A 211 -4.80 21.91 -16.41
C THR A 211 -5.41 21.00 -17.49
N ARG A 212 -5.43 21.44 -18.74
CA ARG A 212 -5.89 20.62 -19.88
C ARG A 212 -5.17 19.25 -19.92
N ALA A 213 -3.92 19.20 -19.50
CA ALA A 213 -3.14 17.97 -19.44
C ALA A 213 -3.66 16.98 -18.36
N GLU A 214 -4.04 17.50 -17.19
CA GLU A 214 -4.62 16.71 -16.11
C GLU A 214 -6.03 16.21 -16.44
N GLU A 215 -6.83 17.02 -17.14
CA GLU A 215 -8.13 16.59 -17.66
C GLU A 215 -7.99 15.42 -18.64
N ILE A 216 -7.07 15.54 -19.60
CA ILE A 216 -6.80 14.46 -20.58
C ILE A 216 -6.34 13.20 -19.85
N PHE A 217 -5.47 13.33 -18.84
CA PHE A 217 -5.02 12.20 -18.03
C PHE A 217 -6.18 11.53 -17.30
N THR A 218 -7.04 12.30 -16.63
CA THR A 218 -8.22 11.80 -15.91
C THR A 218 -9.19 11.08 -16.85
N GLN A 219 -9.49 11.67 -18.01
CA GLN A 219 -10.35 11.05 -19.02
C GLN A 219 -9.73 9.77 -19.59
N PHE A 220 -8.42 9.78 -19.87
CA PHE A 220 -7.69 8.59 -20.31
C PHE A 220 -7.81 7.44 -19.30
N ILE A 221 -7.59 7.71 -18.00
CA ILE A 221 -7.71 6.69 -16.94
C ILE A 221 -9.14 6.14 -16.86
N LYS A 222 -10.18 6.99 -16.90
CA LYS A 222 -11.59 6.56 -16.94
C LYS A 222 -11.88 5.64 -18.15
N LEU A 223 -11.31 5.96 -19.30
CA LEU A 223 -11.44 5.11 -20.50
C LEU A 223 -10.69 3.77 -20.34
N VAL A 224 -9.48 3.79 -19.78
CA VAL A 224 -8.72 2.56 -19.50
C VAL A 224 -9.50 1.67 -18.55
N GLU A 225 -10.01 2.17 -17.43
CA GLU A 225 -10.83 1.42 -16.47
C GLU A 225 -12.01 0.72 -17.15
N LYS A 226 -12.67 1.42 -18.04
CA LYS A 226 -13.85 0.89 -18.74
C LYS A 226 -13.52 -0.12 -19.83
N HIS A 227 -12.39 0.03 -20.52
CA HIS A 227 -12.12 -0.66 -21.78
C HIS A 227 -10.86 -1.52 -21.82
N PHE A 228 -10.02 -1.57 -20.78
CA PHE A 228 -8.76 -2.32 -20.79
C PHE A 228 -8.91 -3.82 -21.07
N ARG A 229 -10.08 -4.40 -20.76
CA ARG A 229 -10.38 -5.81 -21.04
C ARG A 229 -10.48 -6.10 -22.54
N SER A 230 -10.97 -5.14 -23.31
CA SER A 230 -11.19 -5.27 -24.76
C SER A 230 -10.17 -4.53 -25.61
N GLU A 231 -9.68 -3.37 -25.15
CA GLU A 231 -8.80 -2.49 -25.91
C GLU A 231 -7.47 -2.23 -25.19
N ARG A 232 -6.37 -2.35 -25.97
CA ARG A 232 -4.99 -2.10 -25.47
C ARG A 232 -4.22 -1.11 -26.32
N ARG A 233 -4.75 -0.73 -27.49
CA ARG A 233 -4.06 0.16 -28.45
C ARG A 233 -4.22 1.61 -28.02
N VAL A 234 -3.10 2.29 -27.79
CA VAL A 234 -3.08 3.72 -27.43
C VAL A 234 -3.83 4.57 -28.48
N GLY A 235 -3.75 4.18 -29.76
CA GLY A 235 -4.49 4.84 -30.85
C GLY A 235 -5.99 4.87 -30.59
N TRP A 236 -6.60 3.77 -30.16
CA TRP A 236 -8.02 3.72 -29.84
C TRP A 236 -8.39 4.73 -28.74
N TYR A 237 -7.61 4.81 -27.66
CA TYR A 237 -7.85 5.77 -26.57
C TYR A 237 -7.69 7.21 -27.02
N SER A 238 -6.72 7.48 -27.89
CA SER A 238 -6.54 8.82 -28.45
C SER A 238 -7.69 9.24 -29.37
N GLU A 239 -8.26 8.32 -30.16
CA GLU A 239 -9.46 8.52 -30.97
C GLU A 239 -10.67 8.87 -30.07
N GLN A 240 -10.87 8.13 -28.97
CA GLN A 240 -11.96 8.42 -28.02
C GLN A 240 -11.83 9.81 -27.36
N LEU A 241 -10.60 10.30 -27.19
CA LEU A 241 -10.32 11.62 -26.64
C LEU A 241 -10.24 12.74 -27.70
N CYS A 242 -10.43 12.38 -28.96
CA CYS A 242 -10.33 13.32 -30.13
C CYS A 242 -8.98 14.06 -30.18
N ILE A 243 -7.87 13.36 -29.85
CA ILE A 243 -6.51 13.88 -29.92
C ILE A 243 -5.58 12.91 -30.65
N SER A 244 -4.37 13.39 -31.04
CA SER A 244 -3.40 12.51 -31.69
C SER A 244 -2.75 11.55 -30.67
N PRO A 245 -2.34 10.31 -31.09
CA PRO A 245 -1.62 9.36 -30.22
C PRO A 245 -0.33 9.94 -29.65
N LYS A 246 0.37 10.77 -30.42
CA LYS A 246 1.60 11.46 -29.97
C LYS A 246 1.28 12.42 -28.82
N TYR A 247 0.29 13.29 -29.00
CA TYR A 247 -0.12 14.26 -27.98
C TYR A 247 -0.62 13.58 -26.72
N LEU A 248 -1.42 12.50 -26.84
CA LEU A 248 -1.83 11.67 -25.71
C LEU A 248 -0.60 11.14 -24.95
N SER A 249 0.37 10.54 -25.66
CA SER A 249 1.55 9.94 -25.07
C SER A 249 2.43 10.96 -24.33
N GLU A 250 2.65 12.12 -24.92
CA GLU A 250 3.41 13.21 -24.32
C GLU A 250 2.69 13.77 -23.08
N THR A 251 1.39 13.98 -23.16
CA THR A 251 0.56 14.50 -22.06
C THR A 251 0.53 13.54 -20.89
N ILE A 252 0.24 12.26 -21.12
CA ILE A 252 0.19 11.24 -20.06
C ILE A 252 1.55 11.11 -19.38
N LYS A 253 2.64 11.10 -20.17
CA LYS A 253 4.00 11.01 -19.63
C LYS A 253 4.40 12.26 -18.85
N ALA A 254 3.98 13.45 -19.30
CA ALA A 254 4.25 14.69 -18.58
C ALA A 254 3.59 14.71 -17.20
N VAL A 255 2.30 14.32 -17.11
CA VAL A 255 1.52 14.32 -15.87
C VAL A 255 1.93 13.17 -14.94
N SER A 256 2.00 11.94 -15.46
CA SER A 256 2.13 10.74 -14.64
C SER A 256 3.53 10.14 -14.59
N LYS A 257 4.49 10.66 -15.35
CA LYS A 257 5.84 10.12 -15.58
C LYS A 257 5.84 8.69 -16.16
N ARG A 258 4.70 8.24 -16.67
CA ARG A 258 4.49 6.91 -17.27
C ARG A 258 3.83 7.05 -18.64
N THR A 259 4.09 6.10 -19.51
CA THR A 259 3.47 6.04 -20.83
C THR A 259 2.04 5.50 -20.75
N PRO A 260 1.17 5.78 -21.74
CA PRO A 260 -0.15 5.17 -21.82
C PRO A 260 -0.13 3.64 -21.82
N ASN A 261 0.84 3.01 -22.50
CA ASN A 261 0.98 1.55 -22.50
C ASN A 261 1.24 1.02 -21.10
N GLU A 262 2.16 1.61 -20.34
CA GLU A 262 2.44 1.19 -18.97
C GLU A 262 1.21 1.30 -18.05
N TRP A 263 0.32 2.25 -18.34
CA TRP A 263 -0.97 2.36 -17.64
C TRP A 263 -1.90 1.20 -18.02
N ILE A 264 -2.15 1.00 -19.31
CA ILE A 264 -3.02 -0.07 -19.81
C ILE A 264 -2.51 -1.43 -19.33
N ASP A 265 -1.22 -1.70 -19.48
CA ASP A 265 -0.58 -2.94 -19.06
C ASP A 265 -0.71 -3.19 -17.55
N SER A 266 -0.71 -2.14 -16.75
CA SER A 266 -0.94 -2.26 -15.31
C SER A 266 -2.34 -2.77 -14.99
N TYR A 267 -3.37 -2.22 -15.64
CA TYR A 267 -4.76 -2.68 -15.45
C TYR A 267 -4.94 -4.13 -15.90
N VAL A 268 -4.44 -4.44 -17.10
CA VAL A 268 -4.51 -5.80 -17.65
C VAL A 268 -3.78 -6.81 -16.77
N THR A 269 -2.59 -6.46 -16.28
CA THR A 269 -1.79 -7.36 -15.44
C THR A 269 -2.43 -7.61 -14.07
N ILE A 270 -3.03 -6.58 -13.46
CA ILE A 270 -3.78 -6.73 -12.19
C ILE A 270 -4.96 -7.67 -12.40
N GLU A 271 -5.74 -7.47 -13.45
CA GLU A 271 -6.90 -8.31 -13.77
C GLU A 271 -6.49 -9.76 -14.06
N LEU A 272 -5.42 -9.96 -14.84
CA LEU A 272 -4.87 -11.29 -15.09
C LEU A 272 -4.48 -12.01 -13.80
N ARG A 273 -3.81 -11.30 -12.87
CA ARG A 273 -3.44 -11.85 -11.56
C ARG A 273 -4.68 -12.26 -10.77
N MET A 274 -5.72 -11.44 -10.77
CA MET A 274 -6.98 -11.72 -10.09
C MET A 274 -7.69 -12.95 -10.69
N LEU A 275 -7.84 -12.99 -12.01
CA LEU A 275 -8.49 -14.11 -12.70
C LEU A 275 -7.72 -15.44 -12.53
N LEU A 276 -6.40 -15.38 -12.59
CA LEU A 276 -5.56 -16.58 -12.40
C LEU A 276 -5.63 -17.16 -10.99
N ARG A 277 -5.73 -16.32 -9.95
CA ARG A 277 -5.79 -16.79 -8.56
C ARG A 277 -7.19 -17.09 -8.05
N ASN A 278 -8.16 -16.27 -8.44
CA ASN A 278 -9.48 -16.28 -7.81
C ASN A 278 -10.54 -17.04 -8.61
N THR A 279 -10.20 -17.61 -9.76
CA THR A 279 -11.15 -18.36 -10.58
C THR A 279 -10.60 -19.74 -10.99
N GLN A 280 -11.53 -20.68 -11.29
CA GLN A 280 -11.20 -21.99 -11.89
C GLN A 280 -11.09 -21.92 -13.42
N LYS A 281 -11.22 -20.73 -14.02
CA LYS A 281 -11.14 -20.54 -15.46
C LYS A 281 -9.80 -21.02 -16.00
N SER A 282 -9.82 -21.74 -17.11
CA SER A 282 -8.62 -22.09 -17.84
C SER A 282 -7.92 -20.84 -18.40
N ILE A 283 -6.62 -20.94 -18.69
CA ILE A 283 -5.87 -19.85 -19.29
C ILE A 283 -6.48 -19.43 -20.64
N LYS A 284 -7.08 -20.40 -21.35
CA LYS A 284 -7.79 -20.16 -22.63
C LYS A 284 -9.05 -19.29 -22.41
N GLU A 285 -9.86 -19.60 -21.41
CA GLU A 285 -11.04 -18.81 -21.07
C GLU A 285 -10.69 -17.39 -20.60
N ILE A 286 -9.63 -17.25 -19.80
CA ILE A 286 -9.11 -15.94 -19.39
C ILE A 286 -8.62 -15.15 -20.61
N ALA A 287 -7.96 -15.81 -21.56
CA ALA A 287 -7.51 -15.15 -22.79
C ALA A 287 -8.70 -14.65 -23.62
N GLN A 288 -9.78 -15.40 -23.70
CA GLN A 288 -11.02 -14.99 -24.39
C GLN A 288 -11.70 -13.83 -23.65
N GLU A 289 -11.84 -13.90 -22.34
CA GLU A 289 -12.48 -12.87 -21.51
C GLU A 289 -11.77 -11.52 -21.61
N LEU A 290 -10.43 -11.53 -21.63
CA LEU A 290 -9.61 -10.34 -21.75
C LEU A 290 -9.23 -10.01 -23.21
N ASN A 291 -9.91 -10.57 -24.19
CA ASN A 291 -9.71 -10.28 -25.61
C ASN A 291 -8.25 -10.42 -26.08
N PHE A 292 -7.54 -11.46 -25.59
CA PHE A 292 -6.26 -11.87 -26.14
C PHE A 292 -6.48 -12.76 -27.38
N SER A 293 -5.64 -12.63 -28.40
CA SER A 293 -5.74 -13.43 -29.62
C SER A 293 -5.66 -14.95 -29.35
N ASN A 294 -4.91 -15.37 -28.36
CA ASN A 294 -4.83 -16.76 -27.89
C ASN A 294 -4.12 -16.86 -26.53
N GLN A 295 -4.14 -18.05 -25.92
CA GLN A 295 -3.50 -18.31 -24.62
C GLN A 295 -1.97 -18.17 -24.64
N SER A 296 -1.32 -18.43 -25.78
CA SER A 296 0.14 -18.30 -25.92
C SER A 296 0.58 -16.86 -25.87
N PHE A 297 -0.20 -15.97 -26.51
CA PHE A 297 0.04 -14.54 -26.47
C PHE A 297 -0.19 -13.97 -25.07
N LEU A 298 -1.26 -14.38 -24.39
CA LEU A 298 -1.49 -14.06 -22.98
C LEU A 298 -0.32 -14.53 -22.12
N GLY A 299 0.16 -15.76 -22.34
CA GLY A 299 1.28 -16.33 -21.58
C GLY A 299 2.56 -15.52 -21.71
N LYS A 300 2.91 -15.12 -22.94
CA LYS A 300 4.06 -14.25 -23.23
C LYS A 300 3.89 -12.89 -22.56
N TYR A 301 2.75 -12.25 -22.76
CA TYR A 301 2.42 -10.96 -22.17
C TYR A 301 2.51 -10.98 -20.64
N PHE A 302 1.90 -11.96 -19.99
CA PHE A 302 1.91 -12.09 -18.56
C PHE A 302 3.33 -12.32 -18.01
N LYS A 303 4.11 -13.18 -18.65
CA LYS A 303 5.50 -13.44 -18.26
C LYS A 303 6.38 -12.20 -18.41
N GLU A 304 6.21 -11.41 -19.46
CA GLU A 304 6.93 -10.16 -19.69
C GLU A 304 6.68 -9.14 -18.54
N HIS A 305 5.43 -9.04 -18.06
CA HIS A 305 5.05 -8.06 -17.04
C HIS A 305 5.19 -8.54 -15.58
N THR A 306 5.31 -9.86 -15.37
CA THR A 306 5.33 -10.45 -14.01
C THR A 306 6.57 -11.28 -13.70
N GLY A 307 7.35 -11.61 -14.72
CA GLY A 307 8.54 -12.47 -14.60
C GLY A 307 8.24 -13.99 -14.59
N MET A 308 6.97 -14.41 -14.50
CA MET A 308 6.58 -15.81 -14.45
C MET A 308 5.41 -16.14 -15.38
N SER A 309 5.26 -17.41 -15.76
CA SER A 309 4.14 -17.81 -16.59
C SER A 309 2.81 -17.82 -15.81
N PRO A 310 1.65 -17.72 -16.50
CA PRO A 310 0.34 -17.83 -15.85
C PRO A 310 0.15 -19.11 -15.04
N SER A 311 0.68 -20.24 -15.54
CA SER A 311 0.59 -21.55 -14.86
C SER A 311 1.46 -21.63 -13.60
N GLU A 312 2.65 -21.04 -13.61
CA GLU A 312 3.51 -20.89 -12.43
C GLU A 312 2.86 -19.99 -11.40
N TYR A 313 2.33 -18.83 -11.84
CA TYR A 313 1.65 -17.88 -10.97
C TYR A 313 0.40 -18.47 -10.29
N ARG A 314 -0.35 -19.32 -11.00
CA ARG A 314 -1.53 -19.99 -10.42
C ARG A 314 -1.17 -21.01 -9.34
N ARG A 315 0.01 -21.64 -9.44
CA ARG A 315 0.48 -22.63 -8.48
C ARG A 315 1.24 -22.04 -7.29
N SER A 316 1.77 -20.81 -7.44
CA SER A 316 2.44 -20.10 -6.35
C SER A 316 1.44 -19.51 -5.36
#